data_9b789b8a96bb88d4ec8db541f50a3682
#
_entry.id   9b789b8a96bb88d4ec8db541f50a3682
#
_cell.length_a   1.000
_cell.length_b   1.000
_cell.length_c   1.000
_cell.angle_alpha   90.00
_cell.angle_beta   90.00
_cell.angle_gamma   90.00
#
_symmetry.space_group_name_H-M   'P 1'
#
loop_
_entity.id
_entity.type
_entity.pdbx_description
1 polymer ?
#
loop_
_entity_poly.entity_id
_entity_poly.type
_entity_poly.pdbx_seq_one_letter_code
_entity_poly.pdbx_strand_id
1 'polypeptide(L)'
;MSSQPAADMTPTSPDEGTPVSVKIRERLAAARKRFHANDNIAEFIEPGELEKLLDEVEVKMQGVLDSLVINTEGDHNTNNTARRVAKMYLNEVFRGRYVAQPPITEFPNAEHLNELMIVGPLTVRSACSHHFCPVIGKIWIGVMPNEH
;
A
#
# COMPACT_ATOMS: atom_id res chain seq x y z
N MET A 1 3.53 14.07 -59.03
CA MET A 1 4.58 13.65 -58.06
C MET A 1 4.29 14.37 -56.77
N SER A 2 3.62 13.70 -55.86
CA SER A 2 3.22 14.23 -54.57
C SER A 2 4.00 13.52 -53.49
N SER A 3 4.89 14.22 -52.82
CA SER A 3 5.75 13.70 -51.75
C SER A 3 4.96 13.70 -50.46
N GLN A 4 4.68 12.54 -49.89
CA GLN A 4 4.21 12.41 -48.51
C GLN A 4 5.36 12.71 -47.54
N PRO A 5 5.12 13.45 -46.44
CA PRO A 5 6.12 13.60 -45.39
C PRO A 5 6.21 12.31 -44.59
N ALA A 6 7.44 11.91 -44.29
CA ALA A 6 7.77 10.79 -43.42
C ALA A 6 7.23 11.02 -42.02
N ALA A 7 6.51 10.05 -41.45
CA ALA A 7 6.09 10.05 -40.07
C ALA A 7 7.33 9.97 -39.16
N ASP A 8 7.48 10.97 -38.33
CA ASP A 8 8.48 11.02 -37.25
C ASP A 8 8.15 9.92 -36.21
N MET A 9 8.84 8.81 -36.32
CA MET A 9 8.82 7.74 -35.32
C MET A 9 9.84 8.09 -34.22
N THR A 10 9.48 8.99 -33.33
CA THR A 10 10.22 9.09 -32.06
C THR A 10 10.13 7.76 -31.31
N PRO A 11 11.26 7.16 -30.89
CA PRO A 11 11.23 5.94 -30.11
C PRO A 11 10.58 6.25 -28.75
N THR A 12 9.40 5.71 -28.50
CA THR A 12 8.81 5.66 -27.18
C THR A 12 9.78 4.96 -26.24
N SER A 13 10.16 5.60 -25.14
CA SER A 13 11.05 5.01 -24.16
C SER A 13 10.42 3.69 -23.64
N PRO A 14 11.19 2.63 -23.39
CA PRO A 14 10.66 1.33 -22.97
C PRO A 14 9.91 1.36 -21.64
N ASP A 15 9.81 2.52 -20.99
CA ASP A 15 9.28 2.71 -19.65
C ASP A 15 7.81 3.17 -19.59
N GLU A 16 7.22 3.69 -20.68
CA GLU A 16 5.86 4.24 -20.69
C GLU A 16 4.73 3.20 -20.59
N GLY A 17 5.01 1.91 -20.77
CA GLY A 17 4.01 0.83 -20.74
C GLY A 17 4.11 -0.10 -19.52
N THR A 18 5.16 -0.01 -18.72
CA THR A 18 5.38 -0.95 -17.61
C THR A 18 4.51 -0.57 -16.40
N PRO A 19 3.67 -1.49 -15.86
CA PRO A 19 2.88 -1.23 -14.67
C PRO A 19 3.74 -0.76 -13.49
N VAL A 20 3.25 0.19 -12.71
CA VAL A 20 4.01 0.74 -11.58
C VAL A 20 4.34 -0.32 -10.52
N SER A 21 3.45 -1.29 -10.31
CA SER A 21 3.70 -2.42 -9.41
C SER A 21 4.90 -3.27 -9.84
N VAL A 22 5.16 -3.38 -11.15
CA VAL A 22 6.32 -4.10 -11.69
C VAL A 22 7.59 -3.31 -11.40
N LYS A 23 7.62 -2.01 -11.68
CA LYS A 23 8.77 -1.12 -11.40
C LYS A 23 9.17 -1.16 -9.92
N ILE A 24 8.20 -1.07 -9.02
CA ILE A 24 8.45 -1.19 -7.57
C ILE A 24 9.03 -2.56 -7.22
N ARG A 25 8.51 -3.65 -7.79
CA ARG A 25 9.03 -5.01 -7.57
C ARG A 25 10.47 -5.16 -8.06
N GLU A 26 10.80 -4.58 -9.20
CA GLU A 26 12.17 -4.61 -9.75
C GLU A 26 13.16 -3.89 -8.83
N ARG A 27 12.80 -2.71 -8.30
CA ARG A 27 13.61 -1.99 -7.30
C ARG A 27 13.81 -2.80 -6.02
N LEU A 28 12.75 -3.42 -5.51
CA LEU A 28 12.82 -4.30 -4.33
C LEU A 28 13.72 -5.52 -4.59
N ALA A 29 13.59 -6.15 -5.76
CA ALA A 29 14.42 -7.28 -6.16
C ALA A 29 15.89 -6.90 -6.31
N ALA A 30 16.19 -5.77 -6.97
CA ALA A 30 17.55 -5.24 -7.12
C ALA A 30 18.21 -4.96 -5.77
N ALA A 31 17.45 -4.44 -4.81
CA ALA A 31 17.91 -4.20 -3.44
C ALA A 31 17.91 -5.47 -2.56
N ARG A 32 17.49 -6.62 -3.09
CA ARG A 32 17.28 -7.86 -2.32
C ARG A 32 16.42 -7.68 -1.08
N LYS A 33 15.46 -6.74 -1.15
CA LYS A 33 14.55 -6.43 -0.06
C LYS A 33 13.39 -7.41 -0.03
N ARG A 34 13.10 -7.96 1.14
CA ARG A 34 11.88 -8.73 1.36
C ARG A 34 10.66 -7.81 1.28
N PHE A 35 9.57 -8.29 0.67
CA PHE A 35 8.33 -7.52 0.52
C PHE A 35 7.07 -8.37 0.78
N HIS A 36 7.07 -9.11 1.88
CA HIS A 36 5.90 -9.84 2.35
C HIS A 36 4.77 -8.86 2.74
N ALA A 37 3.57 -9.38 3.00
CA ALA A 37 2.38 -8.54 3.22
C ALA A 37 2.56 -7.47 4.32
N ASN A 38 3.31 -7.78 5.38
CA ASN A 38 3.53 -6.89 6.52
C ASN A 38 4.83 -6.06 6.45
N ASP A 39 5.60 -6.20 5.37
CA ASP A 39 6.83 -5.43 5.23
C ASP A 39 6.54 -4.01 4.73
N ASN A 40 7.19 -3.01 5.32
CA ASN A 40 7.15 -1.63 4.80
C ASN A 40 8.06 -1.53 3.57
N ILE A 41 7.56 -0.92 2.51
CA ILE A 41 8.26 -0.71 1.24
C ILE A 41 8.29 0.75 0.80
N ALA A 42 7.98 1.68 1.71
CA ALA A 42 7.84 3.10 1.41
C ALA A 42 9.08 3.70 0.74
N GLU A 43 10.28 3.25 1.14
CA GLU A 43 11.56 3.70 0.58
C GLU A 43 11.75 3.36 -0.91
N PHE A 44 10.97 2.41 -1.46
CA PHE A 44 11.01 1.97 -2.86
C PHE A 44 9.91 2.57 -3.72
N ILE A 45 9.11 3.47 -3.16
CA ILE A 45 8.00 4.14 -3.86
C ILE A 45 8.43 5.58 -4.16
N GLU A 46 8.47 5.91 -5.44
CA GLU A 46 8.82 7.24 -5.90
C GLU A 46 7.62 8.20 -5.84
N PRO A 47 7.87 9.52 -5.81
CA PRO A 47 6.79 10.51 -5.82
C PRO A 47 5.80 10.28 -6.97
N GLY A 48 4.50 10.27 -6.66
CA GLY A 48 3.42 10.06 -7.63
C GLY A 48 3.14 8.59 -8.01
N GLU A 49 3.96 7.63 -7.56
CA GLU A 49 3.73 6.23 -7.87
C GLU A 49 2.59 5.60 -7.06
N LEU A 50 2.32 6.10 -5.86
CA LEU A 50 1.22 5.58 -5.07
C LEU A 50 -0.14 5.83 -5.73
N GLU A 51 -0.30 6.96 -6.41
CA GLU A 51 -1.50 7.27 -7.19
C GLU A 51 -1.63 6.36 -8.41
N LYS A 52 -0.54 6.13 -9.13
CA LYS A 52 -0.51 5.18 -10.26
C LYS A 52 -0.79 3.75 -9.80
N LEU A 53 -0.27 3.36 -8.64
CA LEU A 53 -0.55 2.05 -8.03
C LEU A 53 -2.04 1.92 -7.67
N LEU A 54 -2.66 3.00 -7.19
CA LEU A 54 -4.08 3.03 -6.89
C LEU A 54 -4.91 2.83 -8.16
N ASP A 55 -4.55 3.50 -9.26
CA ASP A 55 -5.22 3.32 -10.56
C ASP A 55 -5.04 1.89 -11.09
N GLU A 56 -3.85 1.32 -10.94
CA GLU A 56 -3.59 -0.07 -11.31
C GLU A 56 -4.43 -1.05 -10.50
N VAL A 57 -4.55 -0.84 -9.19
CA VAL A 57 -5.37 -1.68 -8.31
C VAL A 57 -6.86 -1.53 -8.63
N GLU A 58 -7.34 -0.33 -8.96
CA GLU A 58 -8.71 -0.08 -9.39
C GLU A 58 -9.08 -0.93 -10.61
N VAL A 59 -8.24 -0.89 -11.66
CA VAL A 59 -8.47 -1.68 -12.88
C VAL A 59 -8.55 -3.18 -12.57
N LYS A 60 -7.66 -3.69 -11.72
CA LYS A 60 -7.67 -5.11 -11.33
C LYS A 60 -8.88 -5.46 -10.48
N MET A 61 -9.30 -4.55 -9.60
CA MET A 61 -10.49 -4.74 -8.77
C MET A 61 -11.77 -4.72 -9.61
N GLN A 62 -11.83 -3.86 -10.65
CA GLN A 62 -12.94 -3.91 -11.62
C GLN A 62 -12.99 -5.28 -12.30
N GLY A 63 -11.86 -5.81 -12.74
CA GLY A 63 -11.80 -7.16 -13.32
C GLY A 63 -12.28 -8.27 -12.37
N VAL A 64 -12.07 -8.12 -11.06
CA VAL A 64 -12.64 -9.04 -10.06
C VAL A 64 -14.17 -8.94 -10.02
N LEU A 65 -14.71 -7.71 -9.99
CA LEU A 65 -16.17 -7.50 -10.00
C LEU A 65 -16.83 -8.06 -11.27
N ASP A 66 -16.18 -7.83 -12.41
CA ASP A 66 -16.64 -8.36 -13.70
C ASP A 66 -16.65 -9.90 -13.71
N SER A 67 -15.60 -10.53 -13.14
CA SER A 67 -15.51 -11.99 -13.02
C SER A 67 -16.55 -12.58 -12.06
N LEU A 68 -17.00 -11.78 -11.09
CA LEU A 68 -18.13 -12.12 -10.21
C LEU A 68 -19.49 -11.87 -10.84
N VAL A 69 -19.52 -11.42 -12.11
CA VAL A 69 -20.73 -11.11 -12.87
C VAL A 69 -21.56 -9.99 -12.22
N ILE A 70 -20.90 -9.00 -11.65
CA ILE A 70 -21.52 -7.83 -11.03
C ILE A 70 -21.59 -6.69 -12.05
N ASN A 71 -22.79 -6.23 -12.37
CA ASN A 71 -23.00 -5.09 -13.25
C ASN A 71 -22.80 -3.76 -12.48
N THR A 72 -21.59 -3.25 -12.51
CA THR A 72 -21.23 -2.00 -11.81
C THR A 72 -21.75 -0.74 -12.51
N GLU A 73 -22.11 -0.80 -13.79
CA GLU A 73 -22.64 0.36 -14.53
C GLU A 73 -24.14 0.58 -14.23
N GLY A 74 -24.89 -0.50 -14.09
CA GLY A 74 -26.33 -0.47 -13.87
C GLY A 74 -26.78 -0.40 -12.41
N ASP A 75 -25.87 -0.61 -11.46
CA ASP A 75 -26.15 -0.61 -10.02
C ASP A 75 -25.47 0.54 -9.30
N HIS A 76 -26.28 1.48 -8.80
CA HIS A 76 -25.79 2.64 -8.04
C HIS A 76 -25.02 2.27 -6.75
N ASN A 77 -25.23 1.08 -6.18
CA ASN A 77 -24.51 0.61 -4.99
C ASN A 77 -23.09 0.20 -5.33
N THR A 78 -22.89 -0.40 -6.50
CA THR A 78 -21.60 -0.92 -6.95
C THR A 78 -20.85 0.02 -7.90
N ASN A 79 -21.51 1.09 -8.36
CA ASN A 79 -20.85 2.14 -9.11
C ASN A 79 -19.63 2.70 -8.32
N ASN A 80 -18.48 2.79 -8.95
CA ASN A 80 -17.20 3.18 -8.35
C ASN A 80 -16.71 2.26 -7.20
N THR A 81 -17.24 1.07 -7.02
CA THR A 81 -16.76 0.14 -5.97
C THR A 81 -15.29 -0.20 -6.17
N ALA A 82 -14.83 -0.44 -7.38
CA ALA A 82 -13.43 -0.71 -7.68
C ALA A 82 -12.51 0.40 -7.14
N ARG A 83 -12.83 1.66 -7.41
CA ARG A 83 -12.08 2.82 -6.91
C ARG A 83 -12.12 2.97 -5.39
N ARG A 84 -13.30 2.78 -4.79
CA ARG A 84 -13.45 2.85 -3.33
C ARG A 84 -12.62 1.77 -2.62
N VAL A 85 -12.65 0.55 -3.13
CA VAL A 85 -11.87 -0.57 -2.58
C VAL A 85 -10.38 -0.34 -2.77
N ALA A 86 -9.94 0.12 -3.93
CA ALA A 86 -8.54 0.48 -4.17
C ALA A 86 -8.04 1.54 -3.17
N LYS A 87 -8.80 2.61 -2.97
CA LYS A 87 -8.48 3.66 -1.98
C LYS A 87 -8.40 3.09 -0.56
N MET A 88 -9.39 2.29 -0.17
CA MET A 88 -9.41 1.67 1.15
C MET A 88 -8.16 0.81 1.38
N TYR A 89 -7.79 -0.02 0.42
CA TYR A 89 -6.62 -0.89 0.58
C TYR A 89 -5.31 -0.09 0.65
N LEU A 90 -5.08 0.89 -0.22
CA LEU A 90 -3.81 1.61 -0.22
C LEU A 90 -3.70 2.62 0.93
N ASN A 91 -4.78 3.36 1.22
CA ASN A 91 -4.73 4.51 2.12
C ASN A 91 -5.08 4.17 3.57
N GLU A 92 -5.74 3.02 3.81
CA GLU A 92 -6.21 2.63 5.15
C GLU A 92 -5.63 1.27 5.55
N VAL A 93 -6.04 0.19 4.88
CA VAL A 93 -5.73 -1.20 5.29
C VAL A 93 -4.24 -1.51 5.20
N PHE A 94 -3.58 -1.17 4.10
CA PHE A 94 -2.15 -1.39 3.87
C PHE A 94 -1.32 -0.11 3.97
N ARG A 95 -1.86 0.96 4.54
CA ARG A 95 -1.16 2.24 4.66
C ARG A 95 0.24 2.11 5.27
N GLY A 96 0.38 1.30 6.32
CA GLY A 96 1.67 1.06 6.98
C GLY A 96 2.73 0.41 6.08
N ARG A 97 2.32 -0.17 4.94
CA ARG A 97 3.23 -0.72 3.94
C ARG A 97 3.84 0.36 3.05
N TYR A 98 3.08 1.44 2.77
CA TYR A 98 3.39 2.45 1.77
C TYR A 98 3.84 3.79 2.34
N VAL A 99 3.70 3.98 3.64
CA VAL A 99 4.08 5.23 4.33
C VAL A 99 5.28 4.95 5.22
N ALA A 100 6.25 5.87 5.22
CA ALA A 100 7.41 5.79 6.08
C ALA A 100 6.99 5.64 7.55
N GLN A 101 7.74 4.84 8.30
CA GLN A 101 7.52 4.70 9.74
C GLN A 101 7.81 6.04 10.42
N PRO A 102 7.01 6.41 11.43
CA PRO A 102 7.34 7.59 12.23
C PRO A 102 8.70 7.40 12.94
N PRO A 103 9.45 8.47 13.19
CA PRO A 103 10.68 8.39 13.95
C PRO A 103 10.38 7.89 15.37
N ILE A 104 11.26 7.03 15.88
CA ILE A 104 11.23 6.57 17.26
C ILE A 104 12.09 7.54 18.06
N THR A 105 11.57 8.04 19.18
CA THR A 105 12.30 8.85 20.14
C THR A 105 12.54 8.02 21.39
N GLU A 106 13.80 7.88 21.76
CA GLU A 106 14.22 7.22 22.99
C GLU A 106 14.53 8.26 24.05
N PHE A 107 14.17 7.96 25.28
CA PHE A 107 14.46 8.79 26.44
C PHE A 107 15.20 7.95 27.50
N PRO A 108 16.22 8.52 28.17
CA PRO A 108 16.87 7.81 29.26
C PRO A 108 15.88 7.54 30.39
N ASN A 109 15.95 6.36 30.97
CA ASN A 109 15.16 5.99 32.16
C ASN A 109 15.77 6.63 33.43
N ALA A 110 15.70 7.96 33.52
CA ALA A 110 16.33 8.74 34.59
C ALA A 110 15.81 8.38 36.01
N GLU A 111 14.56 7.93 36.10
CA GLU A 111 13.92 7.54 37.35
C GLU A 111 14.15 6.07 37.70
N HIS A 112 14.94 5.35 36.91
CA HIS A 112 15.23 3.93 37.07
C HIS A 112 13.97 3.06 37.26
N LEU A 113 12.92 3.36 36.48
CA LEU A 113 11.67 2.61 36.52
C LEU A 113 11.93 1.16 36.10
N ASN A 114 11.51 0.22 36.91
CA ASN A 114 11.64 -1.22 36.68
C ASN A 114 10.31 -1.97 36.83
N GLU A 115 9.22 -1.24 36.76
CA GLU A 115 7.87 -1.79 36.85
C GLU A 115 7.27 -1.96 35.47
N LEU A 116 6.38 -2.98 35.33
CA LEU A 116 5.63 -3.20 34.11
C LEU A 116 4.60 -2.11 33.91
N MET A 117 4.78 -1.30 32.88
CA MET A 117 3.79 -0.30 32.46
C MET A 117 2.84 -0.92 31.43
N ILE A 118 1.53 -0.73 31.62
CA ILE A 118 0.51 -1.22 30.69
C ILE A 118 -0.11 -0.03 29.96
N VAL A 119 0.03 -0.05 28.64
CA VAL A 119 -0.58 0.95 27.75
C VAL A 119 -1.77 0.32 27.05
N GLY A 120 -2.94 0.90 27.22
CA GLY A 120 -4.17 0.41 26.59
C GLY A 120 -5.44 0.89 27.28
N PRO A 121 -6.61 0.59 26.72
CA PRO A 121 -6.85 -0.17 25.51
C PRO A 121 -6.57 0.63 24.23
N LEU A 122 -5.80 0.07 23.31
CA LEU A 122 -5.57 0.63 21.97
C LEU A 122 -6.51 -0.06 20.99
N THR A 123 -7.16 0.70 20.12
CA THR A 123 -8.01 0.13 19.07
C THR A 123 -7.15 -0.34 17.90
N VAL A 124 -7.27 -1.61 17.56
CA VAL A 124 -6.64 -2.20 16.37
C VAL A 124 -7.66 -2.30 15.26
N ARG A 125 -7.27 -1.83 14.07
CA ARG A 125 -7.98 -2.07 12.82
C ARG A 125 -6.95 -2.56 11.81
N SER A 126 -7.14 -3.75 11.30
CA SER A 126 -6.23 -4.40 10.36
C SER A 126 -7.00 -5.27 9.40
N ALA A 127 -6.33 -5.85 8.42
CA ALA A 127 -6.88 -6.89 7.57
C ALA A 127 -6.02 -8.15 7.67
N CYS A 128 -6.69 -9.28 7.72
CA CYS A 128 -6.03 -10.57 7.66
C CYS A 128 -5.40 -10.76 6.27
N SER A 129 -4.10 -11.06 6.22
CA SER A 129 -3.38 -11.26 4.95
C SER A 129 -3.84 -12.49 4.16
N HIS A 130 -4.55 -13.43 4.80
CA HIS A 130 -5.02 -14.65 4.14
C HIS A 130 -6.29 -14.42 3.29
N HIS A 131 -7.28 -13.70 3.82
CA HIS A 131 -8.59 -13.54 3.19
C HIS A 131 -8.98 -12.08 3.00
N PHE A 132 -8.12 -11.13 3.36
CA PHE A 132 -8.39 -9.69 3.39
C PHE A 132 -9.62 -9.28 4.23
N CYS A 133 -10.06 -10.17 5.11
CA CYS A 133 -11.15 -9.86 6.04
C CYS A 133 -10.67 -8.90 7.14
N PRO A 134 -11.54 -7.97 7.59
CA PRO A 134 -11.18 -7.02 8.62
C PRO A 134 -10.92 -7.73 9.97
N VAL A 135 -9.88 -7.27 10.67
CA VAL A 135 -9.58 -7.62 12.05
C VAL A 135 -9.77 -6.38 12.88
N ILE A 136 -10.71 -6.42 13.83
CA ILE A 136 -11.02 -5.31 14.72
C ILE A 136 -10.93 -5.81 16.15
N GLY A 137 -10.23 -5.05 16.99
CA GLY A 137 -10.06 -5.45 18.39
C GLY A 137 -9.45 -4.36 19.25
N LYS A 138 -9.14 -4.76 20.47
CA LYS A 138 -8.40 -3.94 21.43
C LYS A 138 -7.18 -4.70 21.91
N ILE A 139 -6.08 -3.98 22.10
CA ILE A 139 -4.84 -4.53 22.62
C ILE A 139 -4.39 -3.73 23.84
N TRP A 140 -3.68 -4.40 24.72
CA TRP A 140 -2.91 -3.82 25.80
C TRP A 140 -1.44 -4.21 25.60
N ILE A 141 -0.56 -3.26 25.74
CA ILE A 141 0.89 -3.47 25.54
C ILE A 141 1.56 -3.29 26.88
N GLY A 142 2.25 -4.33 27.33
CA GLY A 142 3.13 -4.26 28.48
C GLY A 142 4.52 -3.79 28.05
N VAL A 143 5.02 -2.73 28.69
CA VAL A 143 6.38 -2.20 28.46
C VAL A 143 7.15 -2.32 29.76
N MET A 144 8.27 -3.01 29.71
CA MET A 144 9.25 -3.04 30.79
C MET A 144 10.39 -2.09 30.39
N PRO A 145 10.56 -0.96 31.09
CA PRO A 145 11.66 -0.06 30.81
C PRO A 145 13.01 -0.73 31.05
N ASN A 146 13.98 -0.36 30.25
CA ASN A 146 15.39 -0.68 30.45
C ASN A 146 16.14 0.64 30.74
N GLU A 147 17.40 0.73 30.45
CA GLU A 147 18.20 1.96 30.67
C GLU A 147 17.78 3.08 29.71
N HIS A 148 17.23 2.71 28.55
CA HIS A 148 16.70 3.61 27.52
C HIS A 148 15.35 3.13 27.02
#